data_5f4d90dc573b4ebc4f8dc068e6574ab4
#
_entry.id   5f4d90dc573b4ebc4f8dc068e6574ab4
#
_cell.length_a   1.000
_cell.length_b   1.000
_cell.length_c   1.000
_cell.angle_alpha   90.00
_cell.angle_beta   90.00
_cell.angle_gamma   90.00
#
_symmetry.space_group_name_H-M   'P 1'
#
loop_
_entity.id
_entity.type
_entity.pdbx_description
1 polymer ?
#
loop_
_entity_poly.entity_id
_entity_poly.type
_entity_poly.pdbx_seq_one_letter_code
_entity_poly.pdbx_strand_id
1 'polypeptide(L)'
;MKLYFAPNSRAVRIAWLLEELGMDYEIEKYSVGDKALRTPEYYKLHPMGRVPVLEDDSIKIYESGAIVEYLLSKYDKGKFCPDTTDPTFPYYLQWLHYAEGSIMPQVNTIVVETILLPPERKNEVNVARAFKLLNVALLNVNNNLENKDFLTGTFSGADIMTGHACIGAKRVGADISDLTNVCLLYTSPSPRDFTE
;
A
#
# COMPACT_ATOMS: atom_id res chain seq x y z
N MET A 1 -1.37 -18.15 -9.88
CA MET A 1 -2.00 -16.85 -9.55
C MET A 1 -1.81 -15.85 -10.67
N LYS A 2 -2.69 -14.86 -10.80
CA LYS A 2 -2.56 -13.78 -11.77
C LYS A 2 -2.88 -12.44 -11.12
N LEU A 3 -1.94 -11.48 -11.24
CA LEU A 3 -2.06 -10.13 -10.70
C LEU A 3 -2.32 -9.13 -11.82
N TYR A 4 -3.44 -8.42 -11.76
CA TYR A 4 -3.73 -7.25 -12.59
C TYR A 4 -3.04 -6.03 -11.99
N PHE A 5 -2.07 -5.49 -12.70
CA PHE A 5 -1.05 -4.59 -12.17
C PHE A 5 -0.90 -3.31 -12.99
N ALA A 6 -0.68 -2.20 -12.31
CA ALA A 6 -0.15 -0.99 -12.93
C ALA A 6 1.00 -0.43 -12.06
N PRO A 7 2.09 0.06 -12.67
CA PRO A 7 3.15 0.75 -11.93
C PRO A 7 2.59 1.95 -11.15
N ASN A 8 3.20 2.27 -10.03
CA ASN A 8 2.81 3.39 -9.17
C ASN A 8 1.37 3.31 -8.60
N SER A 9 0.79 2.12 -8.59
CA SER A 9 -0.52 1.85 -8.00
C SER A 9 -0.39 0.97 -6.75
N ARG A 10 -1.51 0.77 -6.08
CA ARG A 10 -1.59 -0.16 -4.92
C ARG A 10 -1.27 -1.63 -5.29
N ALA A 11 -1.24 -1.98 -6.58
CA ALA A 11 -0.84 -3.31 -7.04
C ALA A 11 0.62 -3.64 -6.70
N VAL A 12 1.47 -2.63 -6.51
CA VAL A 12 2.86 -2.79 -6.06
C VAL A 12 2.93 -3.52 -4.71
N ARG A 13 2.01 -3.28 -3.79
CA ARG A 13 1.94 -3.99 -2.50
C ARG A 13 1.78 -5.49 -2.66
N ILE A 14 0.97 -5.88 -3.64
CA ILE A 14 0.66 -7.29 -3.89
C ILE A 14 1.84 -7.98 -4.56
N ALA A 15 2.44 -7.32 -5.55
CA ALA A 15 3.66 -7.83 -6.17
C ALA A 15 4.77 -8.00 -5.12
N TRP A 16 5.00 -6.98 -4.26
CA TRP A 16 5.98 -7.06 -3.19
C TRP A 16 5.69 -8.25 -2.24
N LEU A 17 4.45 -8.39 -1.76
CA LEU A 17 4.10 -9.50 -0.87
C LEU A 17 4.27 -10.86 -1.54
N LEU A 18 3.90 -11.02 -2.81
CA LEU A 18 4.08 -12.27 -3.54
C LEU A 18 5.56 -12.64 -3.69
N GLU A 19 6.43 -11.65 -3.93
CA GLU A 19 7.88 -11.84 -3.94
C GLU A 19 8.40 -12.29 -2.55
N GLU A 20 7.97 -11.65 -1.46
CA GLU A 20 8.37 -12.03 -0.10
C GLU A 20 7.90 -13.44 0.29
N LEU A 21 6.73 -13.84 -0.18
CA LEU A 21 6.18 -15.20 0.00
C LEU A 21 6.86 -16.24 -0.89
N GLY A 22 7.65 -15.82 -1.88
CA GLY A 22 8.28 -16.72 -2.86
C GLY A 22 7.26 -17.40 -3.76
N MET A 23 6.17 -16.72 -4.10
CA MET A 23 5.07 -17.27 -4.90
C MET A 23 5.29 -17.02 -6.38
N ASP A 24 5.01 -18.02 -7.21
CA ASP A 24 4.95 -17.87 -8.67
C ASP A 24 3.61 -17.22 -9.07
N TYR A 25 3.68 -16.18 -9.91
CA TYR A 25 2.49 -15.49 -10.42
C TYR A 25 2.71 -14.85 -11.79
N GLU A 26 1.62 -14.64 -12.51
CA GLU A 26 1.60 -13.92 -13.77
C GLU A 26 1.17 -12.46 -13.55
N ILE A 27 1.72 -11.53 -14.32
CA ILE A 27 1.31 -10.13 -14.31
C ILE A 27 0.56 -9.80 -15.59
N GLU A 28 -0.67 -9.31 -15.47
CA GLU A 28 -1.35 -8.58 -16.54
C GLU A 28 -1.19 -7.07 -16.31
N LYS A 29 -0.36 -6.46 -17.16
CA LYS A 29 0.12 -5.09 -16.95
C LYS A 29 -0.75 -4.05 -17.66
N TYR A 30 -1.10 -3.01 -16.92
CA TYR A 30 -1.82 -1.82 -17.39
C TYR A 30 -1.03 -0.55 -17.07
N SER A 31 -1.47 0.56 -17.64
CA SER A 31 -1.04 1.91 -17.22
C SER A 31 -2.08 2.52 -16.27
N VAL A 32 -1.66 3.44 -15.42
CA VAL A 32 -2.60 4.22 -14.61
C VAL A 32 -3.48 5.07 -15.55
N GLY A 33 -4.80 4.92 -15.44
CA GLY A 33 -5.75 5.59 -16.32
C GLY A 33 -5.98 4.88 -17.67
N ASP A 34 -5.48 3.64 -17.84
CA ASP A 34 -5.68 2.84 -19.05
C ASP A 34 -7.18 2.69 -19.37
N LYS A 35 -7.51 2.90 -20.65
CA LYS A 35 -8.90 2.74 -21.14
C LYS A 35 -9.37 1.29 -21.07
N ALA A 36 -8.46 0.32 -21.14
CA ALA A 36 -8.78 -1.10 -20.98
C ALA A 36 -9.40 -1.43 -19.63
N LEU A 37 -9.07 -0.65 -18.57
CA LEU A 37 -9.70 -0.75 -17.25
C LEU A 37 -11.17 -0.27 -17.22
N ARG A 38 -11.67 0.30 -18.32
CA ARG A 38 -13.04 0.86 -18.46
C ARG A 38 -13.91 0.04 -19.40
N THR A 39 -13.49 -1.16 -19.74
CA THR A 39 -14.27 -2.07 -20.59
C THR A 39 -15.29 -2.87 -19.76
N PRO A 40 -16.42 -3.31 -20.38
CA PRO A 40 -17.40 -4.18 -19.70
C PRO A 40 -16.77 -5.47 -19.18
N GLU A 41 -15.75 -5.99 -19.86
CA GLU A 41 -15.01 -7.20 -19.48
C GLU A 41 -14.23 -6.95 -18.18
N TYR A 42 -13.51 -5.83 -18.10
CA TYR A 42 -12.74 -5.49 -16.88
C TYR A 42 -13.66 -5.15 -15.70
N TYR A 43 -14.81 -4.54 -15.93
CA TYR A 43 -15.77 -4.27 -14.86
C TYR A 43 -16.33 -5.54 -14.20
N LYS A 44 -16.24 -6.71 -14.83
CA LYS A 44 -16.55 -8.01 -14.21
C LYS A 44 -15.47 -8.44 -13.20
N LEU A 45 -14.24 -7.93 -13.35
CA LEU A 45 -13.12 -8.17 -12.43
C LEU A 45 -13.11 -7.16 -11.28
N HIS A 46 -13.26 -5.88 -11.63
CA HIS A 46 -13.25 -4.78 -10.65
C HIS A 46 -14.33 -3.75 -11.02
N PRO A 47 -15.40 -3.62 -10.21
CA PRO A 47 -16.57 -2.79 -10.58
C PRO A 47 -16.25 -1.29 -10.74
N MET A 48 -15.13 -0.82 -10.16
CA MET A 48 -14.66 0.56 -10.32
C MET A 48 -13.57 0.69 -11.40
N GLY A 49 -13.22 -0.38 -12.14
CA GLY A 49 -12.18 -0.35 -13.16
C GLY A 49 -10.82 0.07 -12.60
N ARG A 50 -10.35 -0.59 -11.55
CA ARG A 50 -9.09 -0.28 -10.88
C ARG A 50 -8.20 -1.51 -10.75
N VAL A 51 -6.96 -1.28 -10.37
CA VAL A 51 -5.98 -2.29 -9.93
C VAL A 51 -5.61 -2.02 -8.46
N PRO A 52 -5.20 -3.05 -7.68
CA PRO A 52 -5.02 -4.46 -8.05
C PRO A 52 -6.32 -5.25 -8.15
N VAL A 53 -6.28 -6.32 -8.93
CA VAL A 53 -7.14 -7.50 -8.81
C VAL A 53 -6.20 -8.70 -8.74
N LEU A 54 -6.49 -9.67 -7.89
CA LEU A 54 -5.80 -10.96 -7.83
C LEU A 54 -6.76 -12.07 -8.23
N GLU A 55 -6.34 -12.92 -9.16
CA GLU A 55 -6.97 -14.20 -9.44
C GLU A 55 -6.13 -15.33 -8.82
N ASP A 56 -6.74 -16.15 -7.99
CA ASP A 56 -6.15 -17.31 -7.38
C ASP A 56 -7.11 -18.49 -7.50
N ASP A 57 -6.85 -19.37 -8.48
CA ASP A 57 -7.75 -20.43 -8.92
C ASP A 57 -9.15 -19.87 -9.31
N SER A 58 -10.18 -20.22 -8.57
CA SER A 58 -11.56 -19.72 -8.77
C SER A 58 -11.86 -18.39 -8.08
N ILE A 59 -10.93 -17.90 -7.24
CA ILE A 59 -11.11 -16.68 -6.46
C ILE A 59 -10.66 -15.47 -7.30
N LYS A 60 -11.51 -14.43 -7.32
CA LYS A 60 -11.17 -13.11 -7.85
C LYS A 60 -11.42 -12.10 -6.77
N ILE A 61 -10.37 -11.41 -6.32
CA ILE A 61 -10.46 -10.48 -5.21
C ILE A 61 -9.80 -9.15 -5.58
N TYR A 62 -10.40 -8.06 -5.16
CA TYR A 62 -9.87 -6.70 -5.25
C TYR A 62 -9.84 -6.07 -3.85
N GLU A 63 -9.35 -4.85 -3.69
CA GLU A 63 -8.90 -4.17 -2.48
C GLU A 63 -7.53 -4.68 -2.00
N SER A 64 -6.52 -3.82 -2.07
CA SER A 64 -5.15 -4.23 -1.75
C SER A 64 -4.99 -4.74 -0.31
N GLY A 65 -5.70 -4.17 0.67
CA GLY A 65 -5.70 -4.66 2.05
C GLY A 65 -6.29 -6.06 2.16
N ALA A 66 -7.45 -6.29 1.54
CA ALA A 66 -8.10 -7.60 1.54
C ALA A 66 -7.23 -8.67 0.83
N ILE A 67 -6.55 -8.30 -0.26
CA ILE A 67 -5.64 -9.21 -0.96
C ILE A 67 -4.45 -9.55 -0.07
N VAL A 68 -3.86 -8.57 0.64
CA VAL A 68 -2.75 -8.81 1.58
C VAL A 68 -3.20 -9.75 2.70
N GLU A 69 -4.32 -9.49 3.34
CA GLU A 69 -4.86 -10.36 4.40
C GLU A 69 -5.17 -11.78 3.88
N TYR A 70 -5.74 -11.89 2.69
CA TYR A 70 -6.02 -13.18 2.05
C TYR A 70 -4.73 -14.00 1.81
N LEU A 71 -3.71 -13.35 1.20
CA LEU A 71 -2.44 -14.01 0.90
C LEU A 71 -1.73 -14.45 2.18
N LEU A 72 -1.70 -13.60 3.20
CA LEU A 72 -1.10 -13.92 4.48
C LEU A 72 -1.84 -15.05 5.18
N SER A 73 -3.16 -15.01 5.20
CA SER A 73 -3.97 -16.07 5.83
C SER A 73 -3.79 -17.44 5.17
N LYS A 74 -3.58 -17.47 3.84
CA LYS A 74 -3.52 -18.71 3.07
C LYS A 74 -2.11 -19.25 2.88
N TYR A 75 -1.11 -18.38 2.75
CA TYR A 75 0.22 -18.76 2.26
C TYR A 75 1.39 -18.40 3.20
N ASP A 76 1.19 -17.50 4.18
CA ASP A 76 2.28 -16.93 4.98
C ASP A 76 2.93 -17.91 5.97
N LYS A 77 2.21 -18.90 6.46
CA LYS A 77 2.71 -19.81 7.50
C LYS A 77 3.24 -19.10 8.75
N GLY A 78 2.76 -17.90 9.05
CA GLY A 78 3.10 -17.14 10.25
C GLY A 78 4.42 -16.36 10.18
N LYS A 79 4.94 -16.08 8.99
CA LYS A 79 6.19 -15.32 8.80
C LYS A 79 5.97 -13.80 8.80
N PHE A 80 4.89 -13.32 8.17
CA PHE A 80 4.60 -11.90 7.95
C PHE A 80 3.28 -11.42 8.56
N CYS A 81 2.57 -12.31 9.27
CA CYS A 81 1.40 -12.00 10.08
C CYS A 81 1.57 -12.62 11.46
N PRO A 82 1.57 -11.84 12.55
CA PRO A 82 1.63 -12.42 13.89
C PRO A 82 0.38 -13.25 14.18
N ASP A 83 0.51 -14.24 15.06
CA ASP A 83 -0.63 -15.02 15.54
C ASP A 83 -1.62 -14.11 16.29
N THR A 84 -2.91 -14.43 16.23
CA THR A 84 -3.96 -13.66 16.90
C THR A 84 -3.81 -13.58 18.42
N THR A 85 -3.06 -14.49 19.01
CA THR A 85 -2.72 -14.50 20.46
C THR A 85 -1.46 -13.72 20.78
N ASP A 86 -0.68 -13.29 19.78
CA ASP A 86 0.52 -12.49 19.95
C ASP A 86 0.15 -11.07 20.44
N PRO A 87 0.80 -10.54 21.48
CA PRO A 87 0.56 -9.19 21.98
C PRO A 87 0.75 -8.08 20.92
N THR A 88 1.50 -8.34 19.84
CA THR A 88 1.72 -7.39 18.75
C THR A 88 0.57 -7.39 17.72
N PHE A 89 -0.29 -8.40 17.69
CA PHE A 89 -1.35 -8.55 16.71
C PHE A 89 -2.29 -7.33 16.61
N PRO A 90 -2.78 -6.71 17.70
CA PRO A 90 -3.62 -5.50 17.59
C PRO A 90 -2.89 -4.33 16.93
N TYR A 91 -1.59 -4.18 17.18
CA TYR A 91 -0.77 -3.14 16.55
C TYR A 91 -0.48 -3.45 15.09
N TYR A 92 -0.31 -4.72 14.73
CA TYR A 92 -0.23 -5.18 13.35
C TYR A 92 -1.48 -4.76 12.57
N LEU A 93 -2.67 -5.06 13.07
CA LEU A 93 -3.93 -4.64 12.44
C LEU A 93 -4.03 -3.12 12.32
N GLN A 94 -3.68 -2.39 13.39
CA GLN A 94 -3.68 -0.93 13.37
C GLN A 94 -2.82 -0.40 12.21
N TRP A 95 -1.59 -0.87 12.05
CA TRP A 95 -0.69 -0.38 11.02
C TRP A 95 -1.03 -0.91 9.63
N LEU A 96 -1.58 -2.12 9.51
CA LEU A 96 -2.09 -2.66 8.26
C LEU A 96 -3.18 -1.74 7.68
N HIS A 97 -4.13 -1.32 8.51
CA HIS A 97 -5.24 -0.45 8.11
C HIS A 97 -4.88 1.04 8.07
N TYR A 98 -3.82 1.46 8.76
CA TYR A 98 -3.39 2.86 8.79
C TYR A 98 -3.05 3.41 7.40
N ALA A 99 -2.50 2.58 6.54
CA ALA A 99 -2.18 2.93 5.16
C ALA A 99 -3.40 3.50 4.41
N GLU A 100 -4.51 2.75 4.38
CA GLU A 100 -5.73 3.15 3.66
C GLU A 100 -6.65 4.04 4.49
N GLY A 101 -6.62 3.94 5.81
CA GLY A 101 -7.47 4.75 6.70
C GLY A 101 -6.94 6.16 6.97
N SER A 102 -5.63 6.35 6.96
CA SER A 102 -5.03 7.62 7.40
C SER A 102 -4.16 8.29 6.34
N ILE A 103 -3.24 7.56 5.68
CA ILE A 103 -2.29 8.14 4.73
C ILE A 103 -2.93 8.32 3.35
N MET A 104 -3.45 7.25 2.76
CA MET A 104 -3.91 7.26 1.38
C MET A 104 -5.11 8.18 1.09
N PRO A 105 -6.05 8.44 2.02
CA PRO A 105 -7.09 9.45 1.78
C PRO A 105 -6.51 10.84 1.48
N GLN A 106 -5.45 11.23 2.19
CA GLN A 106 -4.79 12.51 1.99
C GLN A 106 -4.03 12.54 0.66
N VAL A 107 -3.28 11.47 0.37
CA VAL A 107 -2.61 11.30 -0.93
C VAL A 107 -3.61 11.37 -2.09
N ASN A 108 -4.76 10.69 -1.98
CA ASN A 108 -5.80 10.73 -2.99
C ASN A 108 -6.38 12.15 -3.17
N THR A 109 -6.63 12.87 -2.09
CA THR A 109 -7.12 14.27 -2.16
C THR A 109 -6.11 15.14 -2.90
N ILE A 110 -4.81 15.05 -2.56
CA ILE A 110 -3.76 15.81 -3.24
C ILE A 110 -3.71 15.46 -4.73
N VAL A 111 -3.72 14.16 -5.09
CA VAL A 111 -3.72 13.73 -6.50
C VAL A 111 -4.94 14.28 -7.26
N VAL A 112 -6.12 14.19 -6.68
CA VAL A 112 -7.35 14.69 -7.31
C VAL A 112 -7.25 16.20 -7.55
N GLU A 113 -6.91 16.95 -6.52
CA GLU A 113 -6.89 18.41 -6.55
C GLU A 113 -5.73 18.99 -7.38
N THR A 114 -4.57 18.30 -7.44
CA THR A 114 -3.39 18.84 -8.13
C THR A 114 -3.20 18.31 -9.55
N ILE A 115 -3.61 17.07 -9.81
CA ILE A 115 -3.32 16.36 -11.07
C ILE A 115 -4.58 16.10 -11.88
N LEU A 116 -5.67 15.62 -11.27
CA LEU A 116 -6.82 15.12 -12.03
C LEU A 116 -7.86 16.19 -12.35
N LEU A 117 -8.06 17.17 -11.47
CA LEU A 117 -9.01 18.25 -11.74
C LEU A 117 -8.42 19.31 -12.66
N PRO A 118 -9.22 19.90 -13.56
CA PRO A 118 -8.82 21.03 -14.34
C PRO A 118 -8.61 22.27 -13.42
N PRO A 119 -7.76 23.23 -13.82
CA PRO A 119 -7.32 24.33 -12.94
C PRO A 119 -8.45 25.08 -12.24
N GLU A 120 -9.54 25.36 -12.96
CA GLU A 120 -10.71 26.10 -12.48
C GLU A 120 -11.54 25.36 -11.41
N ARG A 121 -11.29 24.08 -11.21
CA ARG A 121 -11.98 23.23 -10.22
C ARG A 121 -11.10 22.84 -9.03
N LYS A 122 -9.83 23.20 -9.05
CA LYS A 122 -8.88 22.92 -7.97
C LYS A 122 -9.21 23.76 -6.74
N ASN A 123 -9.02 23.17 -5.56
CA ASN A 123 -9.24 23.85 -4.29
C ASN A 123 -7.98 23.80 -3.41
N GLU A 124 -7.28 24.92 -3.35
CA GLU A 124 -6.03 25.05 -2.58
C GLU A 124 -6.23 24.82 -1.07
N VAL A 125 -7.41 25.14 -0.53
CA VAL A 125 -7.73 24.88 0.89
C VAL A 125 -7.77 23.38 1.16
N ASN A 126 -8.36 22.60 0.25
CA ASN A 126 -8.36 21.13 0.34
C ASN A 126 -6.95 20.56 0.27
N VAL A 127 -6.12 21.08 -0.64
CA VAL A 127 -4.72 20.68 -0.80
C VAL A 127 -3.95 20.96 0.49
N ALA A 128 -4.02 22.19 1.00
CA ALA A 128 -3.32 22.59 2.22
C ALA A 128 -3.75 21.76 3.44
N ARG A 129 -5.06 21.49 3.57
CA ARG A 129 -5.59 20.62 4.62
C ARG A 129 -5.08 19.18 4.48
N ALA A 130 -5.08 18.64 3.26
CA ALA A 130 -4.62 17.28 3.00
C ALA A 130 -3.13 17.13 3.35
N PHE A 131 -2.26 18.07 2.95
CA PHE A 131 -0.86 18.06 3.35
C PHE A 131 -0.68 18.15 4.87
N LYS A 132 -1.43 19.01 5.56
CA LYS A 132 -1.36 19.10 7.03
C LYS A 132 -1.69 17.77 7.69
N LEU A 133 -2.77 17.10 7.27
CA LEU A 133 -3.17 15.80 7.82
C LEU A 133 -2.19 14.68 7.43
N LEU A 134 -1.66 14.72 6.21
CA LEU A 134 -0.65 13.79 5.74
C LEU A 134 0.63 13.89 6.57
N ASN A 135 1.12 15.10 6.84
CA ASN A 135 2.32 15.30 7.66
C ASN A 135 2.12 14.77 9.09
N VAL A 136 0.94 14.97 9.69
CA VAL A 136 0.62 14.38 11.00
C VAL A 136 0.65 12.85 10.94
N ALA A 137 0.08 12.27 9.88
CA ALA A 137 0.07 10.82 9.70
C ALA A 137 1.49 10.25 9.52
N LEU A 138 2.33 10.91 8.72
CA LEU A 138 3.72 10.50 8.50
C LEU A 138 4.58 10.66 9.77
N LEU A 139 4.38 11.75 10.53
CA LEU A 139 5.07 11.94 11.80
C LEU A 139 4.72 10.83 12.80
N ASN A 140 3.46 10.38 12.85
CA ASN A 140 3.06 9.27 13.70
C ASN A 140 3.78 7.96 13.31
N VAL A 141 3.92 7.68 12.00
CA VAL A 141 4.73 6.53 11.52
C VAL A 141 6.18 6.69 11.97
N ASN A 142 6.78 7.86 11.75
CA ASN A 142 8.16 8.14 12.11
C ASN A 142 8.44 7.92 13.61
N ASN A 143 7.56 8.43 14.46
CA ASN A 143 7.69 8.29 15.92
C ASN A 143 7.52 6.83 16.36
N ASN A 144 6.60 6.07 15.75
CA ASN A 144 6.46 4.65 16.09
C ASN A 144 7.68 3.83 15.72
N LEU A 145 8.42 4.22 14.69
CA LEU A 145 9.65 3.56 14.25
C LEU A 145 10.90 3.98 15.02
N GLU A 146 10.77 4.84 16.03
CA GLU A 146 11.90 5.20 16.87
C GLU A 146 12.49 3.95 17.55
N ASN A 147 13.77 3.67 17.27
CA ASN A 147 14.49 2.47 17.71
C ASN A 147 13.90 1.14 17.24
N LYS A 148 13.22 1.14 16.09
CA LYS A 148 12.67 -0.06 15.45
C LYS A 148 12.90 -0.03 13.95
N ASP A 149 13.18 -1.18 13.38
CA ASP A 149 13.30 -1.33 11.92
C ASP A 149 11.93 -1.48 11.24
N PHE A 150 10.94 -2.05 11.95
CA PHE A 150 9.61 -2.37 11.45
C PHE A 150 8.52 -1.94 12.42
N LEU A 151 7.31 -1.71 11.92
CA LEU A 151 6.19 -1.11 12.66
C LEU A 151 5.80 -1.87 13.94
N THR A 152 5.93 -3.19 13.92
CA THR A 152 5.66 -4.07 15.07
C THR A 152 6.90 -4.79 15.59
N GLY A 153 8.10 -4.36 15.16
CA GLY A 153 9.39 -4.91 15.56
C GLY A 153 9.94 -5.98 14.63
N THR A 154 9.07 -6.67 13.88
CA THR A 154 9.43 -7.61 12.82
C THR A 154 8.72 -7.24 11.53
N PHE A 155 9.35 -7.53 10.36
CA PHE A 155 8.74 -7.25 9.07
C PHE A 155 7.43 -8.00 8.89
N SER A 156 6.41 -7.31 8.40
CA SER A 156 5.04 -7.85 8.29
C SER A 156 4.27 -7.23 7.12
N GLY A 157 3.06 -7.73 6.86
CA GLY A 157 2.14 -7.12 5.90
C GLY A 157 1.81 -5.66 6.21
N ALA A 158 1.90 -5.25 7.48
CA ALA A 158 1.69 -3.86 7.88
C ALA A 158 2.78 -2.93 7.31
N ASP A 159 4.04 -3.39 7.26
CA ASP A 159 5.16 -2.64 6.70
C ASP A 159 5.03 -2.49 5.18
N ILE A 160 4.58 -3.52 4.48
CA ILE A 160 4.28 -3.47 3.04
C ILE A 160 3.18 -2.43 2.76
N MET A 161 2.08 -2.48 3.51
CA MET A 161 0.95 -1.57 3.31
C MET A 161 1.33 -0.12 3.60
N THR A 162 1.90 0.13 4.78
CA THR A 162 2.22 1.48 5.26
C THR A 162 3.47 2.04 4.58
N GLY A 163 4.51 1.23 4.34
CA GLY A 163 5.70 1.65 3.61
C GLY A 163 5.37 2.11 2.19
N HIS A 164 4.56 1.33 1.46
CA HIS A 164 4.09 1.77 0.14
C HIS A 164 3.25 3.05 0.20
N ALA A 165 2.42 3.24 1.23
CA ALA A 165 1.66 4.48 1.40
C ALA A 165 2.58 5.68 1.64
N CYS A 166 3.67 5.51 2.39
CA CYS A 166 4.71 6.54 2.59
C CYS A 166 5.43 6.89 1.28
N ILE A 167 5.73 5.90 0.42
CA ILE A 167 6.24 6.16 -0.94
C ILE A 167 5.24 7.01 -1.74
N GLY A 168 3.95 6.69 -1.66
CA GLY A 168 2.88 7.46 -2.28
C GLY A 168 2.85 8.91 -1.79
N ALA A 169 2.99 9.12 -0.49
CA ALA A 169 3.05 10.44 0.14
C ALA A 169 4.25 11.27 -0.39
N LYS A 170 5.43 10.67 -0.45
CA LYS A 170 6.63 11.32 -1.03
C LYS A 170 6.39 11.74 -2.49
N ARG A 171 5.77 10.88 -3.29
CA ARG A 171 5.50 11.15 -4.72
C ARG A 171 4.55 12.33 -4.96
N VAL A 172 3.62 12.58 -4.04
CA VAL A 172 2.72 13.74 -4.15
C VAL A 172 3.30 15.02 -3.55
N GLY A 173 4.57 14.98 -3.10
CA GLY A 173 5.30 16.14 -2.63
C GLY A 173 5.24 16.37 -1.11
N ALA A 174 4.87 15.35 -0.31
CA ALA A 174 5.05 15.45 1.13
C ALA A 174 6.53 15.61 1.47
N ASP A 175 6.86 16.59 2.32
CA ASP A 175 8.20 16.75 2.83
C ASP A 175 8.46 15.73 3.92
N ILE A 176 9.37 14.80 3.65
CA ILE A 176 9.78 13.74 4.56
C ILE A 176 11.29 13.82 4.89
N SER A 177 11.94 14.94 4.58
CA SER A 177 13.41 15.12 4.76
C SER A 177 13.83 14.87 6.19
N ASP A 178 13.03 15.31 7.17
CA ASP A 178 13.30 15.15 8.60
C ASP A 178 12.71 13.84 9.17
N LEU A 179 12.01 13.03 8.37
CA LEU A 179 11.38 11.78 8.78
C LEU A 179 12.26 10.57 8.43
N THR A 180 13.44 10.50 9.06
CA THR A 180 14.47 9.49 8.76
C THR A 180 13.93 8.07 8.86
N ASN A 181 13.14 7.76 9.91
CA ASN A 181 12.62 6.41 10.12
C ASN A 181 11.59 6.02 9.04
N VAL A 182 10.77 6.98 8.57
CA VAL A 182 9.88 6.76 7.42
C VAL A 182 10.69 6.40 6.17
N CYS A 183 11.81 7.10 5.93
CA CYS A 183 12.68 6.79 4.79
C CYS A 183 13.28 5.38 4.92
N LEU A 184 13.73 4.99 6.09
CA LEU A 184 14.29 3.67 6.36
C LEU A 184 13.26 2.57 6.14
N LEU A 185 12.01 2.76 6.53
CA LEU A 185 10.95 1.74 6.40
C LEU A 185 10.81 1.15 4.99
N TYR A 186 11.02 1.95 3.95
CA TYR A 186 10.89 1.47 2.56
C TYR A 186 12.21 1.41 1.79
N THR A 187 13.34 1.72 2.43
CA THR A 187 14.69 1.60 1.87
C THR A 187 15.54 0.54 2.56
N SER A 188 15.12 0.08 3.75
CA SER A 188 15.77 -1.04 4.43
C SER A 188 15.61 -2.33 3.62
N PRO A 189 16.63 -3.20 3.64
CA PRO A 189 16.55 -4.50 2.99
C PRO A 189 15.35 -5.30 3.49
N SER A 190 14.65 -5.94 2.56
CA SER A 190 13.57 -6.86 2.93
C SER A 190 14.14 -8.16 3.50
N PRO A 191 13.36 -8.97 4.24
CA PRO A 191 13.82 -10.27 4.71
C PRO A 191 14.36 -11.18 3.60
N ARG A 192 13.91 -11.02 2.36
CA ARG A 192 14.40 -11.77 1.20
C ARG A 192 15.83 -11.40 0.84
N ASP A 193 16.22 -10.14 1.00
CA ASP A 193 17.55 -9.64 0.65
C ASP A 193 18.67 -10.23 1.54
N PHE A 194 18.31 -10.84 2.68
CA PHE A 194 19.24 -11.51 3.60
C PHE A 194 19.36 -13.03 3.36
N THR A 195 18.61 -13.60 2.42
CA THR A 195 18.55 -15.06 2.18
C THR A 195 19.17 -15.50 0.87
N GLU A 196 19.73 -14.58 0.07
CA GLU A 196 20.48 -14.89 -1.17
C GLU A 196 21.98 -14.96 -0.93
#